data_627d6452c278fa4aa27ea50e0c2f495b
#
_entry.id   627d6452c278fa4aa27ea50e0c2f495b
#
_cell.length_a   1.000
_cell.length_b   1.000
_cell.length_c   1.000
_cell.angle_alpha   90.00
_cell.angle_beta   90.00
_cell.angle_gamma   90.00
#
_symmetry.space_group_name_H-M   'P 1'
#
loop_
_entity.id
_entity.type
_entity.pdbx_description
1 polymer ?
#
loop_
_entity_poly.entity_id
_entity_poly.type
_entity_poly.pdbx_seq_one_letter_code
_entity_poly.pdbx_strand_id
1 'polypeptide(L)'
;MIQITYISHATEPMPAEQLIALLQQCLKNNVNNGVTGLLLYGNETFLQALEGDEKAVDDLVEKIKKDPRHTNIQFLHRRTIERRQYSEWSMGFKRVSDSELQQIEGLRNFGEKDFNFEYLLQHDNVVEVLMDHYRKPYWDPLVRELDAKEKVVEHLKKALTHTRGCVEVASLMLESVVDAGRKGCLDEGHLSLCESALNSLRQI
;
A
#
# COMPACT_ATOMS: atom_id res chain seq x y z
N MET A 1 -14.61 6.32 18.28
CA MET A 1 -14.02 5.45 17.27
C MET A 1 -14.54 4.04 17.44
N ILE A 2 -14.57 3.25 16.37
CA ILE A 2 -14.94 1.84 16.41
C ILE A 2 -13.82 0.96 15.86
N GLN A 3 -13.88 -0.32 16.23
CA GLN A 3 -13.14 -1.40 15.61
C GLN A 3 -14.14 -2.43 15.09
N ILE A 4 -13.95 -2.88 13.85
CA ILE A 4 -14.67 -4.00 13.26
C ILE A 4 -13.66 -5.08 12.92
N THR A 5 -13.95 -6.32 13.33
CA THR A 5 -13.20 -7.52 12.91
C THR A 5 -14.13 -8.42 12.10
N TYR A 6 -13.66 -8.87 10.96
CA TYR A 6 -14.42 -9.76 10.09
C TYR A 6 -13.51 -10.80 9.42
N ILE A 7 -14.15 -11.88 8.96
CA ILE A 7 -13.54 -12.89 8.10
C ILE A 7 -14.27 -12.96 6.76
N SER A 8 -13.57 -13.38 5.73
CA SER A 8 -14.16 -13.67 4.42
C SER A 8 -13.31 -14.69 3.65
N HIS A 9 -13.95 -15.38 2.69
CA HIS A 9 -13.21 -16.15 1.71
C HIS A 9 -12.65 -15.26 0.60
N ALA A 10 -11.46 -15.58 0.11
CA ALA A 10 -11.00 -15.11 -1.19
C ALA A 10 -11.75 -15.90 -2.28
N THR A 11 -12.24 -15.20 -3.31
CA THR A 11 -12.94 -15.85 -4.44
C THR A 11 -12.04 -16.79 -5.23
N GLU A 12 -10.73 -16.50 -5.22
CA GLU A 12 -9.67 -17.31 -5.84
C GLU A 12 -8.41 -17.23 -4.98
N PRO A 13 -7.52 -18.26 -5.04
CA PRO A 13 -6.21 -18.17 -4.39
C PRO A 13 -5.46 -16.94 -4.88
N MET A 14 -5.00 -16.10 -3.97
CA MET A 14 -4.32 -14.84 -4.33
C MET A 14 -2.81 -15.03 -4.42
N PRO A 15 -2.20 -14.94 -5.62
CA PRO A 15 -0.76 -14.91 -5.77
C PRO A 15 -0.17 -13.60 -5.19
N ALA A 16 1.14 -13.60 -4.95
CA ALA A 16 1.83 -12.47 -4.31
C ALA A 16 1.56 -11.13 -5.01
N GLU A 17 1.51 -11.11 -6.35
CA GLU A 17 1.25 -9.89 -7.14
C GLU A 17 -0.13 -9.30 -6.87
N GLN A 18 -1.16 -10.14 -6.76
CA GLN A 18 -2.52 -9.69 -6.44
C GLN A 18 -2.63 -9.21 -5.00
N LEU A 19 -1.95 -9.87 -4.05
CA LEU A 19 -1.86 -9.41 -2.66
C LEU A 19 -1.18 -8.05 -2.56
N ILE A 20 -0.09 -7.84 -3.31
CA ILE A 20 0.59 -6.53 -3.38
C ILE A 20 -0.37 -5.46 -3.91
N ALA A 21 -1.09 -5.73 -4.99
CA ALA A 21 -2.06 -4.78 -5.56
C ALA A 21 -3.20 -4.45 -4.59
N LEU A 22 -3.71 -5.47 -3.87
CA LEU A 22 -4.70 -5.29 -2.80
C LEU A 22 -4.17 -4.36 -1.70
N LEU A 23 -2.95 -4.62 -1.23
CA LEU A 23 -2.33 -3.83 -0.16
C LEU A 23 -2.10 -2.38 -0.56
N GLN A 24 -1.61 -2.12 -1.78
CA GLN A 24 -1.45 -0.75 -2.31
C GLN A 24 -2.77 0.00 -2.30
N GLN A 25 -3.85 -0.66 -2.72
CA GLN A 25 -5.19 -0.07 -2.69
C GLN A 25 -5.66 0.20 -1.26
N CYS A 26 -5.45 -0.76 -0.34
CA CYS A 26 -5.80 -0.60 1.07
C CYS A 26 -5.04 0.56 1.72
N LEU A 27 -3.71 0.62 1.56
CA LEU A 27 -2.87 1.68 2.11
C LEU A 27 -3.35 3.05 1.64
N LYS A 28 -3.56 3.24 0.33
CA LYS A 28 -4.03 4.50 -0.24
C LYS A 28 -5.41 4.91 0.29
N ASN A 29 -6.35 3.98 0.34
CA ASN A 29 -7.71 4.25 0.79
C ASN A 29 -7.76 4.55 2.29
N ASN A 30 -7.03 3.80 3.10
CA ASN A 30 -7.06 3.91 4.55
C ASN A 30 -6.42 5.21 5.03
N VAL A 31 -5.27 5.60 4.47
CA VAL A 31 -4.64 6.91 4.77
C VAL A 31 -5.61 8.05 4.50
N ASN A 32 -6.26 8.05 3.34
CA ASN A 32 -7.18 9.12 2.94
C ASN A 32 -8.43 9.21 3.81
N ASN A 33 -8.86 8.10 4.42
CA ASN A 33 -10.06 8.04 5.25
C ASN A 33 -9.76 7.99 6.76
N GLY A 34 -8.50 8.10 7.16
CA GLY A 34 -8.11 8.02 8.57
C GLY A 34 -8.44 6.67 9.21
N VAL A 35 -8.43 5.59 8.44
CA VAL A 35 -8.63 4.22 8.92
C VAL A 35 -7.27 3.55 9.13
N THR A 36 -7.17 2.74 10.17
CA THR A 36 -6.02 1.85 10.44
C THR A 36 -6.49 0.42 10.59
N GLY A 37 -5.61 -0.56 10.52
CA GLY A 37 -6.03 -1.95 10.69
C GLY A 37 -4.94 -2.97 10.43
N LEU A 38 -5.32 -4.24 10.54
CA LEU A 38 -4.49 -5.40 10.29
C LEU A 38 -5.23 -6.38 9.38
N LEU A 39 -4.55 -6.88 8.37
CA LEU A 39 -5.05 -7.90 7.44
C LEU A 39 -4.16 -9.14 7.54
N LEU A 40 -4.73 -10.25 7.91
CA LEU A 40 -4.13 -11.58 7.83
C LEU A 40 -4.71 -12.33 6.64
N TYR A 41 -3.86 -13.04 5.91
CA TYR A 41 -4.26 -13.87 4.77
C TYR A 41 -3.58 -15.23 4.83
N GLY A 42 -4.32 -16.28 4.64
CA GLY A 42 -3.84 -17.65 4.55
C GLY A 42 -4.96 -18.59 4.13
N ASN A 43 -4.64 -19.69 3.47
CA ASN A 43 -5.60 -20.71 3.08
C ASN A 43 -6.91 -20.12 2.52
N GLU A 44 -6.80 -19.20 1.54
CA GLU A 44 -7.91 -18.50 0.87
C GLU A 44 -8.87 -17.76 1.82
N THR A 45 -8.39 -17.45 3.03
CA THR A 45 -9.17 -16.77 4.07
C THR A 45 -8.54 -15.44 4.43
N PHE A 46 -9.35 -14.41 4.47
CA PHE A 46 -9.00 -13.10 5.04
C PHE A 46 -9.55 -13.00 6.46
N LEU A 47 -8.70 -12.57 7.38
CA LEU A 47 -9.10 -12.11 8.71
C LEU A 47 -8.60 -10.67 8.85
N GLN A 48 -9.52 -9.71 9.02
CA GLN A 48 -9.18 -8.30 9.05
C GLN A 48 -9.82 -7.57 10.22
N ALA A 49 -9.04 -6.66 10.84
CA ALA A 49 -9.55 -5.63 11.72
C ALA A 49 -9.39 -4.25 11.08
N LEU A 50 -10.39 -3.39 11.25
CA LEU A 50 -10.42 -2.01 10.80
C LEU A 50 -10.78 -1.10 11.96
N GLU A 51 -10.06 0.02 12.10
CA GLU A 51 -10.24 1.00 13.19
C GLU A 51 -10.32 2.41 12.65
N GLY A 52 -11.23 3.21 13.19
CA GLY A 52 -11.36 4.59 12.77
C GLY A 52 -12.59 5.29 13.29
N ASP A 53 -12.90 6.42 12.68
CA ASP A 53 -14.22 7.05 12.83
C ASP A 53 -15.31 6.08 12.36
N GLU A 54 -16.42 6.04 13.06
CA GLU A 54 -17.50 5.07 12.79
C GLU A 54 -17.96 5.14 11.34
N LYS A 55 -18.24 6.35 10.86
CA LYS A 55 -18.71 6.55 9.48
C LYS A 55 -17.65 6.10 8.46
N ALA A 56 -16.38 6.43 8.69
CA ALA A 56 -15.30 6.07 7.77
C ALA A 56 -15.11 4.55 7.67
N VAL A 57 -15.20 3.85 8.80
CA VAL A 57 -15.10 2.39 8.86
C VAL A 57 -16.31 1.74 8.19
N ASP A 58 -17.54 2.22 8.45
CA ASP A 58 -18.75 1.69 7.84
C ASP A 58 -18.76 1.90 6.31
N ASP A 59 -18.38 3.09 5.84
CA ASP A 59 -18.25 3.38 4.40
C ASP A 59 -17.21 2.48 3.72
N LEU A 60 -16.12 2.13 4.42
CA LEU A 60 -15.11 1.19 3.91
C LEU A 60 -15.64 -0.24 3.87
N VAL A 61 -16.32 -0.67 4.92
CA VAL A 61 -16.96 -2.00 4.97
C VAL A 61 -17.97 -2.18 3.83
N GLU A 62 -18.78 -1.17 3.51
CA GLU A 62 -19.72 -1.24 2.37
C GLU A 62 -18.99 -1.36 1.01
N LYS A 63 -17.79 -0.80 0.88
CA LYS A 63 -16.94 -0.99 -0.32
C LYS A 63 -16.38 -2.41 -0.37
N ILE A 64 -15.91 -2.95 0.77
CA ILE A 64 -15.37 -4.31 0.87
C ILE A 64 -16.45 -5.35 0.55
N LYS A 65 -17.68 -5.16 1.00
CA LYS A 65 -18.82 -6.04 0.65
C LYS A 65 -19.10 -6.13 -0.86
N LYS A 66 -18.72 -5.11 -1.61
CA LYS A 66 -18.89 -5.05 -3.08
C LYS A 66 -17.63 -5.46 -3.84
N ASP A 67 -16.53 -5.73 -3.13
CA ASP A 67 -15.28 -6.13 -3.76
C ASP A 67 -15.36 -7.60 -4.21
N PRO A 68 -15.20 -7.88 -5.52
CA PRO A 68 -15.34 -9.23 -6.06
C PRO A 68 -14.27 -10.22 -5.56
N ARG A 69 -13.22 -9.73 -4.91
CA ARG A 69 -12.17 -10.56 -4.31
C ARG A 69 -12.61 -11.24 -3.01
N HIS A 70 -13.68 -10.72 -2.38
CA HIS A 70 -14.24 -11.23 -1.13
C HIS A 70 -15.59 -11.90 -1.36
N THR A 71 -15.78 -13.04 -0.74
CA THR A 71 -17.07 -13.71 -0.65
C THR A 71 -17.32 -14.17 0.78
N ASN A 72 -18.60 -14.38 1.12
CA ASN A 72 -19.01 -14.88 2.44
C ASN A 72 -18.43 -14.05 3.62
N ILE A 73 -18.60 -12.71 3.57
CA ILE A 73 -18.11 -11.84 4.64
C ILE A 73 -18.93 -12.02 5.91
N GLN A 74 -18.29 -12.37 7.03
CA GLN A 74 -18.91 -12.51 8.34
C GLN A 74 -18.22 -11.61 9.37
N PHE A 75 -19.04 -10.79 10.05
CA PHE A 75 -18.54 -9.90 11.11
C PHE A 75 -18.45 -10.68 12.41
N LEU A 76 -17.24 -10.70 13.00
CA LEU A 76 -16.97 -11.34 14.28
C LEU A 76 -17.20 -10.35 15.43
N HIS A 77 -16.62 -9.16 15.31
CA HIS A 77 -16.73 -8.13 16.35
C HIS A 77 -17.03 -6.75 15.78
N ARG A 78 -17.83 -5.98 16.52
CA ARG A 78 -17.95 -4.53 16.39
C ARG A 78 -17.88 -3.93 17.80
N ARG A 79 -16.83 -3.17 18.08
CA ARG A 79 -16.55 -2.64 19.42
C ARG A 79 -16.29 -1.14 19.36
N THR A 80 -16.74 -0.39 20.36
CA THR A 80 -16.28 1.00 20.58
C THR A 80 -14.92 0.94 21.23
N ILE A 81 -13.96 1.71 20.73
CA ILE A 81 -12.59 1.78 21.23
C ILE A 81 -12.22 3.22 21.62
N GLU A 82 -11.49 3.38 22.70
CA GLU A 82 -10.97 4.68 23.14
C GLU A 82 -9.68 5.05 22.40
N ARG A 83 -8.86 4.06 22.10
CA ARG A 83 -7.59 4.21 21.37
C ARG A 83 -7.42 3.12 20.34
N ARG A 84 -6.70 3.45 19.27
CA ARG A 84 -6.37 2.49 18.21
C ARG A 84 -5.39 1.44 18.72
N GLN A 85 -5.60 0.20 18.33
CA GLN A 85 -4.66 -0.90 18.57
C GLN A 85 -3.62 -1.01 17.45
N TYR A 86 -4.00 -0.58 16.23
CA TYR A 86 -3.16 -0.59 15.03
C TYR A 86 -2.79 0.83 14.59
N SER A 87 -2.42 1.71 15.57
CA SER A 87 -2.21 3.15 15.34
C SER A 87 -1.08 3.48 14.37
N GLU A 88 -0.09 2.62 14.29
CA GLU A 88 1.11 2.84 13.45
C GLU A 88 0.93 2.40 12.00
N TRP A 89 -0.23 1.84 11.65
CA TRP A 89 -0.43 1.19 10.36
C TRP A 89 -1.74 1.64 9.72
N SER A 90 -1.63 2.28 8.58
CA SER A 90 -2.80 2.45 7.70
C SER A 90 -3.35 1.09 7.22
N MET A 91 -2.48 0.05 7.08
CA MET A 91 -2.84 -1.36 6.99
C MET A 91 -1.63 -2.23 7.29
N GLY A 92 -1.60 -2.90 8.46
CA GLY A 92 -0.70 -4.02 8.71
C GLY A 92 -1.11 -5.21 7.85
N PHE A 93 -0.14 -5.97 7.36
CA PHE A 93 -0.40 -7.17 6.58
C PHE A 93 0.49 -8.32 7.01
N LYS A 94 -0.08 -9.51 7.05
CA LYS A 94 0.65 -10.74 7.27
C LYS A 94 0.03 -11.90 6.48
N ARG A 95 0.87 -12.59 5.70
CA ARG A 95 0.54 -13.91 5.20
C ARG A 95 0.95 -14.94 6.25
N VAL A 96 -0.03 -15.68 6.76
CA VAL A 96 0.21 -16.69 7.78
C VAL A 96 0.90 -17.92 7.20
N SER A 97 1.77 -18.55 8.01
CA SER A 97 2.49 -19.78 7.64
C SER A 97 2.62 -20.71 8.85
N ASP A 98 2.73 -22.01 8.61
CA ASP A 98 2.88 -23.03 9.66
C ASP A 98 4.00 -22.71 10.64
N SER A 99 5.17 -22.30 10.14
CA SER A 99 6.35 -22.02 10.95
C SER A 99 6.15 -20.88 11.94
N GLU A 100 5.26 -19.95 11.66
CA GLU A 100 4.97 -18.82 12.52
C GLU A 100 3.80 -19.10 13.45
N LEU A 101 2.73 -19.72 12.93
CA LEU A 101 1.55 -20.06 13.73
C LEU A 101 1.89 -20.96 14.90
N GLN A 102 2.79 -21.95 14.71
CA GLN A 102 3.24 -22.86 15.76
C GLN A 102 4.08 -22.18 16.86
N GLN A 103 4.63 -20.99 16.60
CA GLN A 103 5.38 -20.21 17.61
C GLN A 103 4.47 -19.35 18.47
N ILE A 104 3.19 -19.20 18.13
CA ILE A 104 2.24 -18.41 18.88
C ILE A 104 1.84 -19.17 20.13
N GLU A 105 2.04 -18.54 21.30
CA GLU A 105 1.62 -19.10 22.58
C GLU A 105 0.10 -19.32 22.59
N GLY A 106 -0.34 -20.53 22.91
CA GLY A 106 -1.75 -20.94 22.85
C GLY A 106 -2.20 -21.55 21.52
N LEU A 107 -1.38 -21.52 20.45
CA LEU A 107 -1.70 -22.06 19.12
C LEU A 107 -0.78 -23.20 18.67
N ARG A 108 -0.18 -23.96 19.58
CA ARG A 108 0.84 -24.98 19.27
C ARG A 108 0.42 -26.05 18.26
N ASN A 109 -0.89 -26.36 18.18
CA ASN A 109 -1.43 -27.35 17.26
C ASN A 109 -2.22 -26.69 16.10
N PHE A 110 -2.15 -25.37 15.96
CA PHE A 110 -2.82 -24.60 14.94
C PHE A 110 -1.85 -24.34 13.78
N GLY A 111 -2.19 -24.80 12.60
CA GLY A 111 -1.39 -24.64 11.40
C GLY A 111 -2.11 -23.84 10.31
N GLU A 112 -1.42 -23.64 9.18
CA GLU A 112 -1.96 -22.91 8.03
C GLU A 112 -3.29 -23.51 7.53
N LYS A 113 -3.46 -24.83 7.60
CA LYS A 113 -4.70 -25.53 7.22
C LYS A 113 -5.86 -25.20 8.14
N ASP A 114 -5.58 -24.91 9.42
CA ASP A 114 -6.58 -24.54 10.42
C ASP A 114 -6.96 -23.06 10.31
N PHE A 115 -6.10 -22.24 9.67
CA PHE A 115 -6.44 -20.87 9.31
C PHE A 115 -7.40 -20.88 8.12
N ASN A 116 -8.66 -21.22 8.40
CA ASN A 116 -9.74 -21.29 7.43
C ASN A 116 -11.00 -20.65 8.00
N PHE A 117 -11.91 -20.31 7.12
CA PHE A 117 -13.13 -19.57 7.43
C PHE A 117 -13.99 -20.29 8.48
N GLU A 118 -14.25 -21.59 8.31
CA GLU A 118 -15.14 -22.38 9.16
C GLU A 118 -14.56 -22.51 10.56
N TYR A 119 -13.26 -22.75 10.66
CA TYR A 119 -12.58 -22.89 11.94
C TYR A 119 -12.56 -21.55 12.70
N LEU A 120 -12.14 -20.47 12.04
CA LEU A 120 -12.06 -19.16 12.66
C LEU A 120 -13.43 -18.62 13.09
N LEU A 121 -14.48 -18.92 12.32
CA LEU A 121 -15.85 -18.54 12.70
C LEU A 121 -16.32 -19.18 14.00
N GLN A 122 -15.86 -20.42 14.29
CA GLN A 122 -16.24 -21.18 15.47
C GLN A 122 -15.31 -20.96 16.68
N HIS A 123 -14.14 -20.39 16.48
CA HIS A 123 -13.08 -20.28 17.50
C HIS A 123 -12.64 -18.82 17.72
N ASP A 124 -13.54 -18.02 18.31
CA ASP A 124 -13.30 -16.59 18.57
C ASP A 124 -12.03 -16.32 19.41
N ASN A 125 -11.74 -17.21 20.37
CA ASN A 125 -10.50 -17.14 21.16
C ASN A 125 -9.23 -17.26 20.29
N VAL A 126 -9.26 -18.06 19.22
CA VAL A 126 -8.13 -18.17 18.28
C VAL A 126 -7.98 -16.89 17.48
N VAL A 127 -9.10 -16.30 17.04
CA VAL A 127 -9.10 -14.99 16.36
C VAL A 127 -8.48 -13.92 17.26
N GLU A 128 -8.87 -13.84 18.53
CA GLU A 128 -8.31 -12.87 19.46
C GLU A 128 -6.80 -13.07 19.67
N VAL A 129 -6.34 -14.30 19.83
CA VAL A 129 -4.90 -14.62 19.97
C VAL A 129 -4.12 -14.23 18.72
N LEU A 130 -4.62 -14.53 17.53
CA LEU A 130 -3.99 -14.15 16.26
C LEU A 130 -3.90 -12.62 16.12
N MET A 131 -5.01 -11.92 16.34
CA MET A 131 -5.07 -10.48 16.23
C MET A 131 -4.18 -9.77 17.26
N ASP A 132 -4.07 -10.28 18.49
CA ASP A 132 -3.18 -9.72 19.51
C ASP A 132 -1.70 -10.02 19.21
N HIS A 133 -1.38 -11.22 18.74
CA HIS A 133 -0.01 -11.58 18.38
C HIS A 133 0.55 -10.68 17.29
N TYR A 134 -0.22 -10.47 16.21
CA TYR A 134 0.18 -9.65 15.06
C TYR A 134 -0.09 -8.15 15.25
N ARG A 135 -0.58 -7.72 16.40
CA ARG A 135 -0.75 -6.29 16.73
C ARG A 135 0.59 -5.55 16.84
N LYS A 136 1.66 -6.22 17.21
CA LYS A 136 3.01 -5.62 17.25
C LYS A 136 3.49 -5.32 15.83
N PRO A 137 4.24 -4.21 15.61
CA PRO A 137 4.75 -3.88 14.29
C PRO A 137 5.55 -5.03 13.70
N TYR A 138 4.95 -5.76 12.80
CA TYR A 138 5.59 -6.82 12.04
C TYR A 138 5.52 -6.47 10.55
N TRP A 139 6.67 -6.37 9.92
CA TRP A 139 6.76 -6.11 8.49
C TRP A 139 6.86 -7.44 7.74
N ASP A 140 5.76 -7.86 7.12
CA ASP A 140 5.81 -8.96 6.16
C ASP A 140 6.80 -8.61 5.03
N PRO A 141 7.61 -9.58 4.55
CA PRO A 141 8.52 -9.36 3.43
C PRO A 141 7.88 -8.71 2.21
N LEU A 142 6.60 -9.03 1.91
CA LEU A 142 5.84 -8.39 0.82
C LEU A 142 5.61 -6.89 1.06
N VAL A 143 5.33 -6.48 2.29
CA VAL A 143 5.17 -5.05 2.65
C VAL A 143 6.48 -4.31 2.51
N ARG A 144 7.59 -4.93 2.94
CA ARG A 144 8.96 -4.35 2.76
C ARG A 144 9.31 -4.20 1.29
N GLU A 145 9.03 -5.21 0.48
CA GLU A 145 9.28 -5.17 -0.96
C GLU A 145 8.43 -4.08 -1.64
N LEU A 146 7.17 -3.96 -1.24
CA LEU A 146 6.27 -2.91 -1.72
C LEU A 146 6.80 -1.52 -1.39
N ASP A 147 7.14 -1.25 -0.12
CA ASP A 147 7.69 0.04 0.32
C ASP A 147 8.99 0.39 -0.42
N ALA A 148 9.87 -0.61 -0.63
CA ALA A 148 11.08 -0.43 -1.41
C ALA A 148 10.79 -0.08 -2.87
N LYS A 149 9.85 -0.76 -3.53
CA LYS A 149 9.43 -0.47 -4.90
C LYS A 149 8.80 0.91 -5.03
N GLU A 150 7.93 1.31 -4.09
CA GLU A 150 7.31 2.64 -4.10
C GLU A 150 8.34 3.76 -3.97
N LYS A 151 9.34 3.60 -3.10
CA LYS A 151 10.45 4.54 -2.96
C LYS A 151 11.26 4.69 -4.26
N VAL A 152 11.54 3.56 -4.94
CA VAL A 152 12.24 3.57 -6.23
C VAL A 152 11.40 4.28 -7.29
N VAL A 153 10.10 3.98 -7.39
CA VAL A 153 9.18 4.63 -8.33
C VAL A 153 9.10 6.14 -8.09
N GLU A 154 9.03 6.57 -6.82
CA GLU A 154 9.00 8.00 -6.48
C GLU A 154 10.31 8.70 -6.85
N HIS A 155 11.45 8.03 -6.62
CA HIS A 155 12.75 8.55 -7.03
C HIS A 155 12.87 8.70 -8.56
N LEU A 156 12.44 7.68 -9.29
CA LEU A 156 12.42 7.71 -10.76
C LEU A 156 11.49 8.79 -11.32
N LYS A 157 10.32 9.02 -10.73
CA LYS A 157 9.41 10.10 -11.10
C LYS A 157 10.06 11.47 -10.91
N LYS A 158 10.74 11.69 -9.79
CA LYS A 158 11.47 12.95 -9.53
C LYS A 158 12.59 13.17 -10.53
N ALA A 159 13.39 12.13 -10.81
CA ALA A 159 14.44 12.19 -11.81
C ALA A 159 13.88 12.51 -13.19
N LEU A 160 12.82 11.83 -13.62
CA LEU A 160 12.17 12.07 -14.91
C LEU A 160 11.62 13.50 -15.03
N THR A 161 11.01 14.03 -13.98
CA THR A 161 10.50 15.41 -13.96
C THR A 161 11.64 16.40 -14.10
N HIS A 162 12.77 16.19 -13.40
CA HIS A 162 13.96 17.02 -13.50
C HIS A 162 14.55 16.99 -14.91
N THR A 163 14.77 15.78 -15.46
CA THR A 163 15.26 15.58 -16.84
C THR A 163 14.39 16.29 -17.87
N ARG A 164 13.06 16.14 -17.75
CA ARG A 164 12.11 16.81 -18.65
C ARG A 164 12.26 18.34 -18.57
N GLY A 165 12.35 18.89 -17.37
CA GLY A 165 12.56 20.32 -17.16
C GLY A 165 13.85 20.83 -17.81
N CYS A 166 14.96 20.11 -17.65
CA CYS A 166 16.24 20.46 -18.28
C CYS A 166 16.14 20.45 -19.82
N VAL A 167 15.48 19.44 -20.40
CA VAL A 167 15.27 19.34 -21.86
C VAL A 167 14.38 20.48 -22.37
N GLU A 168 13.28 20.81 -21.68
CA GLU A 168 12.39 21.92 -22.05
C GLU A 168 13.13 23.27 -22.05
N VAL A 169 13.92 23.55 -21.01
CA VAL A 169 14.73 24.78 -20.93
C VAL A 169 15.77 24.84 -22.05
N ALA A 170 16.51 23.77 -22.27
CA ALA A 170 17.49 23.70 -23.37
C ALA A 170 16.84 23.88 -24.75
N SER A 171 15.67 23.30 -24.98
CA SER A 171 14.92 23.47 -26.23
C SER A 171 14.53 24.92 -26.47
N LEU A 172 13.99 25.61 -25.47
CA LEU A 172 13.63 27.04 -25.56
C LEU A 172 14.84 27.91 -25.88
N MET A 173 15.99 27.65 -25.24
CA MET A 173 17.24 28.38 -25.51
C MET A 173 17.68 28.18 -26.96
N LEU A 174 17.66 26.94 -27.45
CA LEU A 174 18.05 26.63 -28.86
C LEU A 174 17.08 27.20 -29.89
N GLU A 175 15.76 27.17 -29.60
CA GLU A 175 14.75 27.81 -30.48
C GLU A 175 15.01 29.31 -30.65
N SER A 176 15.37 30.00 -29.56
CA SER A 176 15.73 31.42 -29.60
C SER A 176 16.94 31.67 -30.53
N VAL A 177 17.96 30.82 -30.45
CA VAL A 177 19.16 30.91 -31.30
C VAL A 177 18.83 30.66 -32.77
N VAL A 178 18.00 29.66 -33.05
CA VAL A 178 17.57 29.32 -34.43
C VAL A 178 16.75 30.48 -35.02
N ASP A 179 15.86 31.10 -34.26
CA ASP A 179 15.05 32.23 -34.72
C ASP A 179 15.92 33.47 -35.04
N ALA A 180 16.91 33.77 -34.14
CA ALA A 180 17.88 34.83 -34.39
C ALA A 180 18.73 34.58 -35.65
N GLY A 181 19.13 33.32 -35.86
CA GLY A 181 19.87 32.91 -37.06
C GLY A 181 19.07 33.11 -38.34
N ARG A 182 17.78 32.78 -38.33
CA ARG A 182 16.87 33.02 -39.47
C ARG A 182 16.67 34.50 -39.79
N LYS A 183 16.76 35.35 -38.80
CA LYS A 183 16.64 36.82 -38.92
C LYS A 183 17.98 37.51 -39.22
N GLY A 184 19.08 36.77 -39.27
CA GLY A 184 20.41 37.28 -39.53
C GLY A 184 20.99 38.17 -38.41
N CYS A 185 20.52 38.01 -37.18
CA CYS A 185 20.91 38.81 -36.01
C CYS A 185 21.54 37.96 -34.87
N LEU A 186 22.41 37.01 -35.25
CA LEU A 186 23.21 36.27 -34.26
C LEU A 186 24.27 37.17 -33.63
N ASP A 187 24.43 37.08 -32.33
CA ASP A 187 25.42 37.80 -31.54
C ASP A 187 26.07 36.89 -30.45
N GLU A 188 26.97 37.45 -29.66
CA GLU A 188 27.65 36.71 -28.57
C GLU A 188 26.65 36.20 -27.47
N GLY A 189 25.52 36.86 -27.28
CA GLY A 189 24.49 36.41 -26.38
C GLY A 189 23.88 35.07 -26.79
N HIS A 190 23.75 34.82 -28.10
CA HIS A 190 23.25 33.54 -28.62
C HIS A 190 24.26 32.40 -28.41
N LEU A 191 25.57 32.69 -28.46
CA LEU A 191 26.60 31.72 -28.09
C LEU A 191 26.45 31.29 -26.61
N SER A 192 26.26 32.28 -25.71
CA SER A 192 26.04 32.04 -24.28
C SER A 192 24.77 31.18 -24.02
N LEU A 193 23.70 31.41 -24.80
CA LEU A 193 22.50 30.56 -24.73
C LEU A 193 22.77 29.11 -25.15
N CYS A 194 23.57 28.89 -26.22
CA CYS A 194 23.99 27.54 -26.60
C CYS A 194 24.80 26.83 -25.52
N GLU A 195 25.75 27.56 -24.88
CA GLU A 195 26.55 27.01 -23.78
C GLU A 195 25.68 26.69 -22.56
N SER A 196 24.71 27.54 -22.23
CA SER A 196 23.75 27.30 -21.16
C SER A 196 22.85 26.12 -21.43
N ALA A 197 22.36 25.95 -22.67
CA ALA A 197 21.58 24.78 -23.08
C ALA A 197 22.40 23.48 -22.95
N LEU A 198 23.66 23.50 -23.41
CA LEU A 198 24.56 22.35 -23.27
C LEU A 198 24.83 22.00 -21.81
N ASN A 199 25.01 23.01 -20.96
CA ASN A 199 25.20 22.77 -19.53
C ASN A 199 23.96 22.19 -18.85
N SER A 200 22.77 22.65 -19.21
CA SER A 200 21.50 22.06 -18.73
C SER A 200 21.36 20.59 -19.13
N LEU A 201 21.74 20.25 -20.35
CA LEU A 201 21.69 18.86 -20.85
C LEU A 201 22.76 17.97 -20.22
N ARG A 202 23.89 18.51 -19.77
CA ARG A 202 24.95 17.74 -19.09
C ARG A 202 24.61 17.41 -17.63
N GLN A 203 23.58 18.02 -17.06
CA GLN A 203 23.12 17.76 -15.68
C GLN A 203 22.11 16.60 -15.61
N ILE A 204 21.73 16.03 -16.73
CA ILE A 204 20.87 14.85 -16.85
C ILE A 204 21.72 13.59 -16.68
#